data_fbf0a5b405d53944d3617d532e34ba7d
#
_entry.id   fbf0a5b405d53944d3617d532e34ba7d
#
_cell.length_a   1.000
_cell.length_b   1.000
_cell.length_c   1.000
_cell.angle_alpha   90.00
_cell.angle_beta   90.00
_cell.angle_gamma   90.00
#
_symmetry.space_group_name_H-M   'P 1'
#
loop_
_entity.id
_entity.type
_entity.pdbx_description
1 polymer ?
#
loop_
_entity_poly.entity_id
_entity_poly.type
_entity_poly.pdbx_seq_one_letter_code
_entity_poly.pdbx_strand_id
1 'polypeptide(L)'
;LIGKIDPIQMYLKEIGKSSFLSAKEEKDLAKRIESGDEEAKNKLALANLRLVVSIAKKYVGRSPNLTLLDLIQEGNLGLFKAVKKFDWRKGYKFSTYATWWIRQSITRALADQARTIRIPVHMIETISKYTKIRKNLLQELGREPLAEEIAAEMGLEVEKVHHIRKIAQKAVSLETPVGEDK
;
A
#
# COMPACT_ATOMS: atom_id res chain seq x y z
N LEU A 1 28.81 18.55 15.27
CA LEU A 1 27.41 18.34 14.78
C LEU A 1 27.43 17.28 13.70
N ILE A 2 27.30 16.02 14.09
CA ILE A 2 27.13 14.91 13.16
C ILE A 2 25.72 15.10 12.59
N GLY A 3 25.64 15.55 11.34
CA GLY A 3 24.36 15.69 10.64
C GLY A 3 23.59 14.36 10.70
N LYS A 4 22.36 14.38 11.20
CA LYS A 4 21.47 13.22 11.17
C LYS A 4 21.37 12.74 9.72
N ILE A 5 22.04 11.64 9.42
CA ILE A 5 21.94 10.99 8.11
C ILE A 5 20.52 10.47 8.00
N ASP A 6 19.75 11.06 7.11
CA ASP A 6 18.38 10.59 6.83
C ASP A 6 18.45 9.22 6.11
N PRO A 7 17.95 8.14 6.73
CA PRO A 7 17.98 6.81 6.15
C PRO A 7 17.33 6.74 4.75
N ILE A 8 16.31 7.57 4.50
CA ILE A 8 15.64 7.64 3.19
C ILE A 8 16.59 8.21 2.14
N GLN A 9 17.34 9.27 2.47
CA GLN A 9 18.28 9.87 1.53
C GLN A 9 19.42 8.90 1.18
N MET A 10 19.93 8.15 2.16
CA MET A 10 20.92 7.11 1.91
C MET A 10 20.38 6.05 0.96
N TYR A 11 19.20 5.51 1.24
CA TYR A 11 18.55 4.51 0.41
C TYR A 11 18.34 5.03 -1.03
N LEU A 12 17.81 6.25 -1.19
CA LEU A 12 17.59 6.85 -2.51
C LEU A 12 18.89 7.05 -3.29
N LYS A 13 19.97 7.45 -2.63
CA LYS A 13 21.29 7.57 -3.23
C LYS A 13 21.83 6.22 -3.71
N GLU A 14 21.59 5.17 -2.94
CA GLU A 14 22.06 3.83 -3.26
C GLU A 14 21.33 3.21 -4.45
N ILE A 15 20.00 3.26 -4.47
CA ILE A 15 19.21 2.76 -5.59
C ILE A 15 19.41 3.58 -6.88
N GLY A 16 19.83 4.85 -6.74
CA GLY A 16 20.14 5.73 -7.87
C GLY A 16 21.37 5.29 -8.69
N LYS A 17 22.24 4.46 -8.12
CA LYS A 17 23.44 3.93 -8.81
C LYS A 17 23.11 2.87 -9.87
N SER A 18 21.94 2.22 -9.74
CA SER A 18 21.53 1.17 -10.68
C SER A 18 21.07 1.75 -12.01
N SER A 19 21.59 1.22 -13.11
CA SER A 19 21.17 1.60 -14.47
C SER A 19 19.79 1.04 -14.81
N PHE A 20 19.09 1.74 -15.69
CA PHE A 20 17.85 1.22 -16.27
C PHE A 20 18.15 0.06 -17.22
N LEU A 21 17.23 -0.90 -17.26
CA LEU A 21 17.29 -2.02 -18.20
C LEU A 21 16.47 -1.72 -19.46
N SER A 22 16.98 -2.12 -20.59
CA SER A 22 16.22 -2.16 -21.84
C SER A 22 15.26 -3.35 -21.86
N ALA A 23 14.23 -3.30 -22.69
CA ALA A 23 13.27 -4.42 -22.83
C ALA A 23 13.95 -5.74 -23.26
N LYS A 24 15.06 -5.68 -23.98
CA LYS A 24 15.85 -6.85 -24.36
C LYS A 24 16.56 -7.44 -23.15
N GLU A 25 17.19 -6.61 -22.33
CA GLU A 25 17.87 -7.04 -21.11
C GLU A 25 16.88 -7.62 -20.08
N GLU A 26 15.69 -7.01 -19.91
CA GLU A 26 14.62 -7.56 -19.07
C GLU A 26 14.27 -8.99 -19.48
N LYS A 27 14.11 -9.21 -20.79
CA LYS A 27 13.80 -10.53 -21.36
C LYS A 27 14.92 -11.55 -21.17
N ASP A 28 16.16 -11.13 -21.37
CA ASP A 28 17.33 -12.02 -21.22
C ASP A 28 17.55 -12.37 -19.74
N LEU A 29 17.37 -11.42 -18.83
CA LEU A 29 17.39 -11.69 -17.38
C LEU A 29 16.25 -12.64 -16.98
N ALA A 30 15.03 -12.44 -17.50
CA ALA A 30 13.91 -13.31 -17.20
C ALA A 30 14.14 -14.77 -17.62
N LYS A 31 14.82 -15.01 -18.77
CA LYS A 31 15.22 -16.36 -19.18
C LYS A 31 16.22 -16.99 -18.23
N ARG A 32 17.22 -16.21 -17.77
CA ARG A 32 18.21 -16.68 -16.80
C ARG A 32 17.56 -17.00 -15.44
N ILE A 33 16.56 -16.22 -15.04
CA ILE A 33 15.79 -16.46 -13.81
C ILE A 33 15.04 -17.79 -13.88
N GLU A 34 14.48 -18.16 -15.02
CA GLU A 34 13.84 -19.47 -15.22
C GLU A 34 14.83 -20.64 -15.02
N SER A 35 16.10 -20.44 -15.38
CA SER A 35 17.15 -21.45 -15.12
C SER A 35 17.73 -21.43 -13.71
N GLY A 36 17.16 -20.61 -12.80
CA GLY A 36 17.55 -20.56 -11.38
C GLY A 36 18.67 -19.58 -11.05
N ASP A 37 19.02 -18.65 -11.95
CA ASP A 37 20.08 -17.67 -11.74
C ASP A 37 19.69 -16.60 -10.72
N GLU A 38 20.28 -16.66 -9.52
CA GLU A 38 20.04 -15.70 -8.43
C GLU A 38 20.65 -14.31 -8.72
N GLU A 39 21.76 -14.23 -9.46
CA GLU A 39 22.34 -12.93 -9.84
C GLU A 39 21.43 -12.18 -10.80
N ALA A 40 20.81 -12.90 -11.74
CA ALA A 40 19.83 -12.31 -12.65
C ALA A 40 18.59 -11.80 -11.89
N LYS A 41 18.11 -12.51 -10.87
CA LYS A 41 17.03 -12.05 -9.98
C LYS A 41 17.40 -10.75 -9.28
N ASN A 42 18.58 -10.72 -8.67
CA ASN A 42 19.06 -9.55 -7.97
C ASN A 42 19.23 -8.35 -8.90
N LYS A 43 19.79 -8.56 -10.09
CA LYS A 43 19.98 -7.50 -11.09
C LYS A 43 18.66 -6.92 -11.57
N LEU A 44 17.65 -7.76 -11.85
CA LEU A 44 16.31 -7.31 -12.27
C LEU A 44 15.61 -6.57 -11.14
N ALA A 45 15.72 -7.03 -9.89
CA ALA A 45 15.15 -6.36 -8.74
C ALA A 45 15.80 -4.99 -8.49
N LEU A 46 17.13 -4.91 -8.43
CA LEU A 46 17.89 -3.67 -8.19
C LEU A 46 17.56 -2.58 -9.21
N ALA A 47 17.48 -2.93 -10.50
CA ALA A 47 17.13 -1.98 -11.55
C ALA A 47 15.72 -1.40 -11.41
N ASN A 48 14.82 -2.06 -10.66
CA ASN A 48 13.42 -1.68 -10.49
C ASN A 48 13.06 -1.14 -9.09
N LEU A 49 14.02 -0.95 -8.17
CA LEU A 49 13.75 -0.36 -6.85
C LEU A 49 13.21 1.07 -6.94
N ARG A 50 13.62 1.84 -7.94
CA ARG A 50 13.10 3.20 -8.18
C ARG A 50 11.61 3.19 -8.54
N LEU A 51 11.13 2.15 -9.23
CA LEU A 51 9.69 1.96 -9.51
C LEU A 51 8.92 1.78 -8.20
N VAL A 52 9.44 0.99 -7.26
CA VAL A 52 8.81 0.80 -5.94
C VAL A 52 8.64 2.13 -5.23
N VAL A 53 9.70 2.95 -5.18
CA VAL A 53 9.65 4.29 -4.54
C VAL A 53 8.59 5.17 -5.18
N SER A 54 8.50 5.19 -6.50
CA SER A 54 7.52 6.02 -7.24
C SER A 54 6.07 5.62 -6.92
N ILE A 55 5.83 4.34 -6.68
CA ILE A 55 4.52 3.81 -6.30
C ILE A 55 4.26 4.08 -4.81
N ALA A 56 5.21 3.78 -3.92
CA ALA A 56 5.07 3.95 -2.47
C ALA A 56 4.75 5.41 -2.08
N LYS A 57 5.36 6.39 -2.74
CA LYS A 57 5.08 7.83 -2.54
C LYS A 57 3.61 8.18 -2.64
N LYS A 58 2.82 7.48 -3.46
CA LYS A 58 1.37 7.74 -3.63
C LYS A 58 0.52 7.26 -2.45
N TYR A 59 1.12 6.53 -1.54
CA TYR A 59 0.46 5.94 -0.36
C TYR A 59 0.89 6.59 0.95
N VAL A 60 1.84 7.53 0.91
CA VAL A 60 2.28 8.30 2.08
C VAL A 60 1.10 9.08 2.67
N GLY A 61 1.03 9.15 3.99
CA GLY A 61 -0.02 9.87 4.71
C GLY A 61 -1.36 9.13 4.85
N ARG A 62 -1.49 7.92 4.28
CA ARG A 62 -2.70 7.09 4.47
C ARG A 62 -2.79 6.45 5.85
N SER A 63 -1.66 6.29 6.51
CA SER A 63 -1.58 5.81 7.88
C SER A 63 -0.51 6.58 8.66
N PRO A 64 -0.78 6.97 9.90
CA PRO A 64 0.24 7.58 10.76
C PRO A 64 1.29 6.57 11.24
N ASN A 65 0.98 5.28 11.21
CA ASN A 65 1.82 4.22 11.77
C ASN A 65 2.82 3.63 10.76
N LEU A 66 2.70 3.98 9.46
CA LEU A 66 3.60 3.48 8.42
C LEU A 66 4.34 4.64 7.77
N THR A 67 5.66 4.60 7.87
CA THR A 67 6.55 5.57 7.22
C THR A 67 6.69 5.30 5.72
N LEU A 68 7.22 6.25 4.96
CA LEU A 68 7.55 6.02 3.55
C LEU A 68 8.52 4.83 3.39
N LEU A 69 9.48 4.68 4.31
CA LEU A 69 10.45 3.59 4.24
C LEU A 69 9.78 2.23 4.43
N ASP A 70 8.83 2.12 5.37
CA ASP A 70 8.05 0.89 5.58
C ASP A 70 7.26 0.52 4.31
N LEU A 71 6.60 1.50 3.69
CA LEU A 71 5.86 1.29 2.44
C LEU A 71 6.78 0.85 1.29
N ILE A 72 8.00 1.38 1.23
CA ILE A 72 9.01 0.96 0.26
C ILE A 72 9.41 -0.49 0.51
N GLN A 73 9.68 -0.89 1.76
CA GLN A 73 10.09 -2.27 2.07
C GLN A 73 8.97 -3.27 1.74
N GLU A 74 7.74 -2.95 2.09
CA GLU A 74 6.58 -3.77 1.70
C GLU A 74 6.41 -3.85 0.18
N GLY A 75 6.65 -2.74 -0.51
CA GLY A 75 6.68 -2.70 -1.98
C GLY A 75 7.81 -3.54 -2.57
N ASN A 76 8.99 -3.57 -1.95
CA ASN A 76 10.11 -4.42 -2.35
C ASN A 76 9.75 -5.90 -2.23
N LEU A 77 9.03 -6.32 -1.19
CA LEU A 77 8.52 -7.70 -1.08
C LEU A 77 7.58 -8.04 -2.25
N GLY A 78 6.75 -7.07 -2.66
CA GLY A 78 5.93 -7.20 -3.87
C GLY A 78 6.77 -7.33 -5.14
N LEU A 79 7.80 -6.51 -5.29
CA LEU A 79 8.73 -6.56 -6.42
C LEU A 79 9.42 -7.93 -6.52
N PHE A 80 9.92 -8.48 -5.41
CA PHE A 80 10.53 -9.81 -5.40
C PHE A 80 9.57 -10.92 -5.83
N LYS A 81 8.28 -10.82 -5.44
CA LYS A 81 7.25 -11.74 -5.94
C LYS A 81 7.05 -11.61 -7.45
N ALA A 82 7.07 -10.37 -7.96
CA ALA A 82 6.95 -10.11 -9.39
C ALA A 82 8.13 -10.70 -10.17
N VAL A 83 9.37 -10.51 -9.69
CA VAL A 83 10.58 -11.06 -10.32
C VAL A 83 10.51 -12.59 -10.44
N LYS A 84 10.03 -13.28 -9.38
CA LYS A 84 9.92 -14.76 -9.38
C LYS A 84 8.82 -15.28 -10.30
N LYS A 85 7.78 -14.48 -10.60
CA LYS A 85 6.60 -14.92 -11.36
C LYS A 85 6.48 -14.29 -12.74
N PHE A 86 7.46 -13.49 -13.15
CA PHE A 86 7.40 -12.80 -14.43
C PHE A 86 7.59 -13.76 -15.60
N ASP A 87 6.62 -13.75 -16.50
CA ASP A 87 6.66 -14.52 -17.75
C ASP A 87 6.91 -13.58 -18.94
N TRP A 88 8.13 -13.60 -19.46
CA TRP A 88 8.58 -12.78 -20.58
C TRP A 88 7.88 -13.14 -21.92
N ARG A 89 7.29 -14.33 -22.02
CA ARG A 89 6.59 -14.81 -23.24
C ARG A 89 5.31 -14.03 -23.51
N LYS A 90 4.73 -13.42 -22.48
CA LYS A 90 3.51 -12.61 -22.58
C LYS A 90 3.70 -11.27 -23.28
N GLY A 91 4.92 -10.85 -23.58
CA GLY A 91 5.23 -9.66 -24.37
C GLY A 91 5.07 -8.32 -23.66
N TYR A 92 4.63 -8.29 -22.38
CA TYR A 92 4.52 -7.07 -21.60
C TYR A 92 5.86 -6.68 -20.97
N LYS A 93 6.05 -5.36 -20.72
CA LYS A 93 7.18 -4.87 -19.93
C LYS A 93 7.11 -5.38 -18.51
N PHE A 94 8.25 -5.67 -17.90
CA PHE A 94 8.34 -6.08 -16.51
C PHE A 94 7.67 -5.06 -15.56
N SER A 95 7.87 -3.76 -15.78
CA SER A 95 7.29 -2.69 -14.97
C SER A 95 5.77 -2.74 -14.89
N THR A 96 5.08 -3.10 -15.97
CA THR A 96 3.62 -3.25 -16.00
C THR A 96 3.15 -4.35 -15.05
N TYR A 97 3.80 -5.50 -15.09
CA TYR A 97 3.51 -6.64 -14.23
C TYR A 97 3.89 -6.38 -12.76
N ALA A 98 5.09 -5.83 -12.54
CA ALA A 98 5.60 -5.52 -11.21
C ALA A 98 4.74 -4.49 -10.48
N THR A 99 4.21 -3.49 -11.17
CA THR A 99 3.35 -2.45 -10.58
C THR A 99 2.14 -3.06 -9.85
N TRP A 100 1.55 -4.12 -10.40
CA TRP A 100 0.42 -4.80 -9.76
C TRP A 100 0.83 -5.44 -8.43
N TRP A 101 1.95 -6.17 -8.41
CA TRP A 101 2.47 -6.84 -7.21
C TRP A 101 2.92 -5.86 -6.13
N ILE A 102 3.61 -4.79 -6.54
CA ILE A 102 4.06 -3.73 -5.64
C ILE A 102 2.85 -3.05 -4.98
N ARG A 103 1.86 -2.66 -5.77
CA ARG A 103 0.64 -2.02 -5.27
C ARG A 103 -0.13 -2.93 -4.33
N GLN A 104 -0.30 -4.18 -4.70
CA GLN A 104 -1.01 -5.17 -3.90
C GLN A 104 -0.32 -5.40 -2.55
N SER A 105 1.03 -5.48 -2.53
CA SER A 105 1.80 -5.65 -1.30
C SER A 105 1.67 -4.43 -0.37
N ILE A 106 1.83 -3.21 -0.92
CA ILE A 106 1.66 -1.96 -0.15
C ILE A 106 0.24 -1.82 0.40
N THR A 107 -0.78 -2.09 -0.41
CA THR A 107 -2.18 -1.99 0.02
C THR A 107 -2.50 -3.01 1.10
N ARG A 108 -1.96 -4.22 0.99
CA ARG A 108 -2.10 -5.25 2.00
C ARG A 108 -1.40 -4.88 3.31
N ALA A 109 -0.19 -4.33 3.24
CA ALA A 109 0.52 -3.85 4.43
C ALA A 109 -0.24 -2.71 5.13
N LEU A 110 -0.82 -1.78 4.37
CA LEU A 110 -1.70 -0.75 4.92
C LEU A 110 -2.94 -1.35 5.61
N ALA A 111 -3.54 -2.40 5.05
CA ALA A 111 -4.66 -3.07 5.68
C ALA A 111 -4.23 -3.80 6.97
N ASP A 112 -3.10 -4.48 6.96
CA ASP A 112 -2.66 -5.35 8.06
C ASP A 112 -1.98 -4.59 9.21
N GLN A 113 -1.31 -3.46 8.96
CA GLN A 113 -0.37 -2.82 9.90
C GLN A 113 -0.72 -1.36 10.22
N ALA A 114 -1.67 -0.73 9.49
CA ALA A 114 -1.94 0.70 9.65
C ALA A 114 -2.65 1.06 10.96
N ARG A 115 -3.24 0.11 11.67
CA ARG A 115 -4.03 0.33 12.90
C ARG A 115 -3.33 -0.23 14.12
N THR A 116 -3.38 0.49 15.24
CA THR A 116 -2.89 0.02 16.55
C THR A 116 -3.57 -1.28 16.96
N ILE A 117 -4.88 -1.39 16.75
CA ILE A 117 -5.64 -2.63 16.92
C ILE A 117 -5.91 -3.18 15.53
N ARG A 118 -5.30 -4.33 15.22
CA ARG A 118 -5.43 -4.98 13.91
C ARG A 118 -6.87 -5.38 13.62
N ILE A 119 -7.33 -5.08 12.42
CA ILE A 119 -8.63 -5.48 11.89
C ILE A 119 -8.41 -6.40 10.67
N PRO A 120 -9.17 -7.50 10.52
CA PRO A 120 -9.10 -8.36 9.35
C PRO A 120 -9.34 -7.61 8.04
N VAL A 121 -8.66 -8.03 6.95
CA VAL A 121 -8.69 -7.33 5.66
C VAL A 121 -10.11 -7.18 5.11
N HIS A 122 -10.95 -8.23 5.20
CA HIS A 122 -12.35 -8.18 4.73
C HIS A 122 -13.18 -7.11 5.45
N MET A 123 -12.90 -6.86 6.74
CA MET A 123 -13.57 -5.79 7.49
C MET A 123 -13.08 -4.40 7.07
N ILE A 124 -11.80 -4.26 6.70
CA ILE A 124 -11.26 -3.00 6.17
C ILE A 124 -11.89 -2.67 4.82
N GLU A 125 -12.09 -3.66 3.96
CA GLU A 125 -12.82 -3.50 2.69
C GLU A 125 -14.26 -3.05 2.93
N THR A 126 -14.94 -3.68 3.90
CA THR A 126 -16.30 -3.29 4.30
C THR A 126 -16.36 -1.86 4.84
N ILE A 127 -15.41 -1.46 5.71
CA ILE A 127 -15.31 -0.10 6.24
C ILE A 127 -15.03 0.90 5.11
N SER A 128 -14.19 0.54 4.14
CA SER A 128 -13.90 1.38 2.97
C SER A 128 -15.15 1.59 2.10
N LYS A 129 -15.94 0.53 1.88
CA LYS A 129 -17.22 0.61 1.17
C LYS A 129 -18.21 1.49 1.92
N TYR A 130 -18.35 1.29 3.23
CA TYR A 130 -19.18 2.12 4.11
C TYR A 130 -18.79 3.60 4.01
N THR A 131 -17.50 3.92 4.12
CA THR A 131 -17.01 5.31 4.08
C THR A 131 -17.29 5.96 2.72
N LYS A 132 -17.14 5.21 1.63
CA LYS A 132 -17.43 5.70 0.27
C LYS A 132 -18.93 6.00 0.12
N ILE A 133 -19.81 5.08 0.52
CA ILE A 133 -21.26 5.23 0.42
C ILE A 133 -21.72 6.41 1.28
N ARG A 134 -21.26 6.49 2.56
CA ARG A 134 -21.55 7.61 3.45
C ARG A 134 -21.17 8.94 2.83
N LYS A 135 -19.99 9.03 2.18
CA LYS A 135 -19.53 10.26 1.51
C LYS A 135 -20.41 10.63 0.31
N ASN A 136 -20.82 9.66 -0.49
CA ASN A 136 -21.70 9.88 -1.63
C ASN A 136 -23.07 10.38 -1.17
N LEU A 137 -23.70 9.70 -0.19
CA LEU A 137 -24.99 10.12 0.38
C LEU A 137 -24.91 11.51 1.04
N LEU A 138 -23.79 11.82 1.72
CA LEU A 138 -23.56 13.16 2.28
C LEU A 138 -23.56 14.25 1.19
N GLN A 139 -23.00 13.96 0.00
CA GLN A 139 -22.98 14.89 -1.12
C GLN A 139 -24.37 15.02 -1.77
N GLU A 140 -25.12 13.94 -1.86
CA GLU A 140 -26.47 13.94 -2.47
C GLU A 140 -27.52 14.58 -1.56
N LEU A 141 -27.49 14.27 -0.26
CA LEU A 141 -28.49 14.73 0.70
C LEU A 141 -28.17 16.10 1.32
N GLY A 142 -26.91 16.56 1.23
CA GLY A 142 -26.46 17.80 1.89
C GLY A 142 -26.44 17.74 3.43
N ARG A 143 -26.69 16.56 4.03
CA ARG A 143 -26.66 16.29 5.46
C ARG A 143 -26.02 14.94 5.75
N GLU A 144 -25.67 14.71 7.02
CA GLU A 144 -25.18 13.39 7.43
C GLU A 144 -26.26 12.31 7.22
N PRO A 145 -25.96 11.22 6.49
CA PRO A 145 -26.91 10.15 6.23
C PRO A 145 -27.23 9.35 7.48
N LEU A 146 -28.47 8.89 7.60
CA LEU A 146 -28.92 8.00 8.67
C LEU A 146 -28.38 6.57 8.45
N ALA A 147 -28.35 5.78 9.52
CA ALA A 147 -27.86 4.39 9.43
C ALA A 147 -28.74 3.55 8.50
N GLU A 148 -30.04 3.81 8.45
CA GLU A 148 -31.02 3.16 7.59
C GLU A 148 -30.76 3.45 6.10
N GLU A 149 -30.41 4.69 5.76
CA GLU A 149 -30.09 5.11 4.38
C GLU A 149 -28.80 4.42 3.89
N ILE A 150 -27.79 4.36 4.75
CA ILE A 150 -26.53 3.64 4.44
C ILE A 150 -26.78 2.14 4.34
N ALA A 151 -27.63 1.56 5.20
CA ALA A 151 -27.97 0.14 5.20
C ALA A 151 -28.67 -0.27 3.89
N ALA A 152 -29.61 0.54 3.43
CA ALA A 152 -30.31 0.35 2.18
C ALA A 152 -29.33 0.34 0.99
N GLU A 153 -28.40 1.30 0.93
CA GLU A 153 -27.42 1.42 -0.15
C GLU A 153 -26.33 0.32 -0.10
N MET A 154 -25.98 -0.15 1.09
CA MET A 154 -25.04 -1.26 1.27
C MET A 154 -25.67 -2.64 1.05
N GLY A 155 -27.00 -2.75 1.11
CA GLY A 155 -27.74 -4.01 1.12
C GLY A 155 -27.50 -4.82 2.40
N LEU A 156 -27.40 -4.14 3.57
CA LEU A 156 -27.13 -4.73 4.86
C LEU A 156 -28.21 -4.36 5.87
N GLU A 157 -28.30 -5.11 6.96
CA GLU A 157 -29.14 -4.75 8.10
C GLU A 157 -28.56 -3.55 8.87
N VAL A 158 -29.43 -2.71 9.44
CA VAL A 158 -29.06 -1.49 10.17
C VAL A 158 -28.10 -1.80 11.33
N GLU A 159 -28.32 -2.91 12.04
CA GLU A 159 -27.43 -3.34 13.13
C GLU A 159 -26.00 -3.59 12.67
N LYS A 160 -25.81 -4.15 11.48
CA LYS A 160 -24.50 -4.36 10.88
C LYS A 160 -23.81 -3.03 10.55
N VAL A 161 -24.58 -2.02 10.11
CA VAL A 161 -24.04 -0.68 9.85
C VAL A 161 -23.55 -0.03 11.15
N HIS A 162 -24.32 -0.14 12.24
CA HIS A 162 -23.88 0.32 13.57
C HIS A 162 -22.61 -0.39 14.03
N HIS A 163 -22.52 -1.69 13.82
CA HIS A 163 -21.32 -2.47 14.17
C HIS A 163 -20.10 -2.02 13.35
N ILE A 164 -20.25 -1.83 12.03
CA ILE A 164 -19.19 -1.32 11.14
C ILE A 164 -18.74 0.06 11.62
N ARG A 165 -19.68 0.96 11.94
CA ARG A 165 -19.39 2.31 12.48
C ARG A 165 -18.57 2.26 13.76
N LYS A 166 -18.89 1.34 14.68
CA LYS A 166 -18.16 1.16 15.94
C LYS A 166 -16.72 0.67 15.70
N ILE A 167 -16.54 -0.31 14.80
CA ILE A 167 -15.21 -0.85 14.47
C ILE A 167 -14.37 0.18 13.68
N ALA A 168 -15.00 1.04 12.89
CA ALA A 168 -14.32 2.06 12.10
C ALA A 168 -13.63 3.14 12.96
N GLN A 169 -14.03 3.31 14.22
CA GLN A 169 -13.45 4.30 15.14
C GLN A 169 -11.94 4.05 15.32
N LYS A 170 -11.20 5.15 15.43
CA LYS A 170 -9.76 5.11 15.73
C LYS A 170 -9.55 5.10 17.23
N ALA A 171 -8.50 4.43 17.68
CA ALA A 171 -8.05 4.54 19.07
C ALA A 171 -7.60 5.98 19.37
N VAL A 172 -7.92 6.46 20.56
CA VAL A 172 -7.52 7.78 21.09
C VAL A 172 -6.39 7.57 22.07
N SER A 173 -5.41 8.48 22.10
CA SER A 173 -4.30 8.41 23.07
C SER A 173 -4.83 8.64 24.49
N LEU A 174 -4.32 7.86 25.44
CA LEU A 174 -4.61 8.06 26.87
C LEU A 174 -4.01 9.36 27.42
N GLU A 175 -2.98 9.88 26.76
CA GLU A 175 -2.30 11.12 27.15
C GLU A 175 -2.96 12.38 26.54
N THR A 176 -4.04 12.22 25.79
CA THR A 176 -4.77 13.36 25.24
C THR A 176 -5.36 14.20 26.38
N PRO A 177 -5.01 15.49 26.54
CA PRO A 177 -5.57 16.33 27.58
C PRO A 177 -7.09 16.46 27.41
N VAL A 178 -7.82 16.31 28.52
CA VAL A 178 -9.29 16.41 28.58
C VAL A 178 -9.64 17.54 29.53
N GLY A 179 -10.39 18.52 29.05
CA GLY A 179 -10.82 19.66 29.85
C GLY A 179 -10.42 21.01 29.26
N GLU A 180 -10.76 22.09 29.97
CA GLU A 180 -10.51 23.47 29.57
C GLU A 180 -9.05 23.92 29.79
N ASP A 181 -8.28 23.20 30.60
CA ASP A 181 -6.85 23.48 30.86
C ASP A 181 -5.98 22.87 29.72
N LYS A 182 -5.85 23.63 28.65
CA LYS A 182 -4.92 23.34 27.54
C LYS A 182 -3.63 24.10 27.71
#